data_3c1da41d5c3065b87f748ca1813435fa
#
_entry.id   3c1da41d5c3065b87f748ca1813435fa
#
_cell.length_a   1.000
_cell.length_b   1.000
_cell.length_c   1.000
_cell.angle_alpha   90.00
_cell.angle_beta   90.00
_cell.angle_gamma   90.00
#
_symmetry.space_group_name_H-M   'P 1'
#
loop_
_entity.id
_entity.type
_entity.pdbx_description
1 polymer ?
#
loop_
_entity_poly.entity_id
_entity_poly.type
_entity_poly.pdbx_seq_one_letter_code
_entity_poly.pdbx_strand_id
1 'polypeptide(L)'
;ATLRAIKDWTKLGKGETIVGKRLKTIRRFHGFKMKIDDERVYTLADLPVSYDEWYDAFTRIDPKLREYFLAARRQGETLNKPRILINTIHGVKGGEADHVAIMTDMAARSHRYMEMFPDDEHRVFYVALTRAKESIHIISPNSRLFYEI
;
A
#
# COMPACT_ATOMS: atom_id res chain seq x y z
N ALA A 1 -0.12 3.27 6.36
CA ALA A 1 -0.89 3.84 7.49
C ALA A 1 -2.09 4.65 6.98
N THR A 2 -1.91 5.62 6.10
CA THR A 2 -2.95 6.56 5.61
C THR A 2 -4.12 5.85 4.94
N LEU A 3 -3.86 4.98 3.96
CA LEU A 3 -4.90 4.24 3.26
C LEU A 3 -5.77 3.40 4.22
N ARG A 4 -5.15 2.78 5.23
CA ARG A 4 -5.88 2.03 6.25
C ARG A 4 -6.79 2.94 7.07
N ALA A 5 -6.31 4.13 7.47
CA ALA A 5 -7.11 5.09 8.20
C ALA A 5 -8.32 5.58 7.40
N ILE A 6 -8.14 5.83 6.09
CA ILE A 6 -9.24 6.19 5.18
C ILE A 6 -10.31 5.08 5.13
N LYS A 7 -9.87 3.82 4.94
CA LYS A 7 -10.79 2.67 4.93
C LYS A 7 -11.55 2.51 6.24
N ASP A 8 -10.86 2.67 7.36
CA ASP A 8 -11.44 2.54 8.69
C ASP A 8 -12.40 3.67 9.00
N TRP A 9 -12.09 4.89 8.59
CA TRP A 9 -12.99 6.03 8.70
C TRP A 9 -14.28 5.84 7.88
N THR A 10 -14.14 5.37 6.65
CA THR A 10 -15.31 5.06 5.79
C THR A 10 -16.19 3.96 6.39
N LYS A 11 -15.60 2.96 7.07
CA LYS A 11 -16.35 1.93 7.81
C LYS A 11 -17.17 2.52 8.95
N LEU A 12 -16.57 3.39 9.75
CA LEU A 12 -17.30 4.11 10.82
C LEU A 12 -18.48 4.92 10.28
N GLY A 13 -18.29 5.62 9.14
CA GLY A 13 -19.36 6.35 8.49
C GLY A 13 -20.51 5.48 7.97
N LYS A 14 -20.24 4.19 7.72
CA LYS A 14 -21.26 3.20 7.36
C LYS A 14 -21.91 2.51 8.56
N GLY A 15 -21.59 2.93 9.79
CA GLY A 15 -22.09 2.34 11.01
C GLY A 15 -21.33 1.08 11.46
N GLU A 16 -20.22 0.72 10.80
CA GLU A 16 -19.37 -0.37 11.23
C GLU A 16 -18.53 0.04 12.46
N THR A 17 -17.99 -0.95 13.15
CA THR A 17 -17.15 -0.75 14.33
C THR A 17 -15.68 -0.94 14.03
N ILE A 18 -14.81 -0.32 14.82
CA ILE A 18 -13.36 -0.52 14.77
C ILE A 18 -12.76 -0.66 16.17
N VAL A 19 -11.66 -1.41 16.27
CA VAL A 19 -10.91 -1.57 17.53
C VAL A 19 -10.06 -0.32 17.80
N GLY A 20 -9.90 0.06 19.06
CA GLY A 20 -9.21 1.27 19.49
C GLY A 20 -7.78 1.41 18.96
N LYS A 21 -7.02 0.31 18.86
CA LYS A 21 -5.70 0.31 18.22
C LYS A 21 -5.72 0.89 16.80
N ARG A 22 -6.77 0.63 16.03
CA ARG A 22 -6.98 1.19 14.69
C ARG A 22 -7.49 2.62 14.73
N LEU A 23 -8.34 2.95 15.72
CA LEU A 23 -8.85 4.30 15.95
C LEU A 23 -7.74 5.31 16.23
N LYS A 24 -6.65 4.90 16.92
CA LYS A 24 -5.47 5.75 17.13
C LYS A 24 -4.86 6.25 15.82
N THR A 25 -4.91 5.44 14.76
CA THR A 25 -4.41 5.84 13.43
C THR A 25 -5.32 6.90 12.81
N ILE A 26 -6.65 6.75 12.93
CA ILE A 26 -7.61 7.76 12.49
C ILE A 26 -7.38 9.07 13.24
N ARG A 27 -7.29 9.02 14.59
CA ARG A 27 -7.04 10.20 15.43
C ARG A 27 -5.79 10.98 14.99
N ARG A 28 -4.74 10.29 14.55
CA ARG A 28 -3.50 10.92 14.07
C ARG A 28 -3.76 11.83 12.86
N PHE A 29 -4.63 11.43 11.94
CA PHE A 29 -4.93 12.19 10.72
C PHE A 29 -6.07 13.20 10.91
N HIS A 30 -7.08 12.84 11.68
CA HIS A 30 -8.23 13.71 11.98
C HIS A 30 -7.87 14.80 13.01
N GLY A 31 -7.19 14.42 14.09
CA GLY A 31 -6.77 15.36 15.14
C GLY A 31 -7.71 15.50 16.32
N PHE A 32 -8.82 14.77 16.39
CA PHE A 32 -9.71 14.83 17.57
C PHE A 32 -8.99 14.38 18.86
N LYS A 33 -9.45 14.90 19.99
CA LYS A 33 -8.89 14.62 21.31
C LYS A 33 -9.81 13.67 22.07
N MET A 34 -9.33 12.46 22.38
CA MET A 34 -10.04 11.52 23.24
C MET A 34 -9.04 10.47 23.75
N LYS A 35 -9.34 9.93 24.94
CA LYS A 35 -8.59 8.76 25.46
C LYS A 35 -9.11 7.52 24.76
N ILE A 36 -8.24 6.72 24.17
CA ILE A 36 -8.59 5.52 23.41
C ILE A 36 -7.98 4.33 24.11
N ASP A 37 -8.84 3.37 24.45
CA ASP A 37 -8.46 2.04 24.91
C ASP A 37 -8.20 1.17 23.68
N ASP A 38 -7.09 0.45 23.65
CA ASP A 38 -6.65 -0.33 22.49
C ASP A 38 -7.55 -1.52 22.16
N GLU A 39 -8.10 -2.15 23.19
CA GLU A 39 -8.91 -3.36 23.04
C GLU A 39 -10.42 -3.07 22.91
N ARG A 40 -10.84 -1.87 23.29
CA ARG A 40 -12.24 -1.47 23.15
C ARG A 40 -12.62 -1.30 21.68
N VAL A 41 -13.86 -1.69 21.36
CA VAL A 41 -14.47 -1.46 20.06
C VAL A 41 -15.26 -0.13 20.10
N TYR A 42 -15.16 0.64 19.03
CA TYR A 42 -15.75 1.97 18.91
C TYR A 42 -16.64 2.06 17.69
N THR A 43 -17.74 2.79 17.83
CA THR A 43 -18.61 3.26 16.75
C THR A 43 -18.32 4.74 16.48
N LEU A 44 -18.91 5.30 15.43
CA LEU A 44 -18.82 6.74 15.17
C LEU A 44 -19.45 7.56 16.33
N ALA A 45 -20.54 7.07 16.94
CA ALA A 45 -21.22 7.73 18.04
C ALA A 45 -20.37 7.85 19.33
N ASP A 46 -19.36 7.01 19.49
CA ASP A 46 -18.40 7.10 20.60
C ASP A 46 -17.38 8.22 20.42
N LEU A 47 -17.32 8.86 19.24
CA LEU A 47 -16.30 9.85 18.90
C LEU A 47 -16.83 11.27 19.13
N PRO A 48 -15.97 12.21 19.55
CA PRO A 48 -16.34 13.61 19.73
C PRO A 48 -16.36 14.39 18.40
N VAL A 49 -16.85 13.77 17.32
CA VAL A 49 -16.86 14.33 15.96
C VAL A 49 -18.04 13.77 15.18
N SER A 50 -18.53 14.55 14.22
CA SER A 50 -19.48 14.09 13.20
C SER A 50 -18.75 13.39 12.06
N TYR A 51 -19.49 12.63 11.27
CA TYR A 51 -18.94 12.07 10.05
C TYR A 51 -18.90 13.13 8.94
N ASP A 52 -17.70 13.32 8.42
CA ASP A 52 -17.45 14.00 7.17
C ASP A 52 -16.65 13.06 6.25
N GLU A 53 -16.63 13.34 4.97
CA GLU A 53 -15.81 12.58 4.04
C GLU A 53 -14.33 12.67 4.45
N TRP A 54 -13.56 11.61 4.30
CA TRP A 54 -12.19 11.53 4.81
C TRP A 54 -11.30 12.69 4.34
N TYR A 55 -11.54 13.21 3.14
CA TYR A 55 -10.76 14.32 2.57
C TYR A 55 -11.03 15.65 3.25
N ASP A 56 -12.16 15.80 3.92
CA ASP A 56 -12.49 16.95 4.76
C ASP A 56 -12.12 16.68 6.23
N ALA A 57 -12.43 15.48 6.71
CA ALA A 57 -12.18 15.05 8.09
C ALA A 57 -10.68 14.96 8.43
N PHE A 58 -9.81 14.55 7.51
CA PHE A 58 -8.40 14.34 7.78
C PHE A 58 -7.56 15.59 7.53
N THR A 59 -7.62 16.53 8.47
CA THR A 59 -6.93 17.82 8.37
C THR A 59 -5.40 17.71 8.43
N ARG A 60 -4.85 16.59 8.90
CA ARG A 60 -3.42 16.34 9.10
C ARG A 60 -2.81 15.39 8.08
N ILE A 61 -3.49 15.14 6.98
CA ILE A 61 -2.91 14.39 5.86
C ILE A 61 -2.01 15.31 5.04
N ASP A 62 -0.91 14.77 4.53
CA ASP A 62 -0.05 15.51 3.61
C ASP A 62 -0.85 15.99 2.39
N PRO A 63 -0.76 17.28 2.01
CA PRO A 63 -1.56 17.84 0.92
C PRO A 63 -1.35 17.12 -0.42
N LYS A 64 -0.11 16.74 -0.77
CA LYS A 64 0.20 16.02 -2.02
C LYS A 64 -0.42 14.63 -2.02
N LEU A 65 -0.38 13.95 -0.86
CA LEU A 65 -0.99 12.64 -0.70
C LEU A 65 -2.51 12.71 -0.76
N ARG A 66 -3.13 13.77 -0.19
CA ARG A 66 -4.56 14.03 -0.31
C ARG A 66 -4.96 14.20 -1.78
N GLU A 67 -4.25 15.06 -2.50
CA GLU A 67 -4.51 15.33 -3.91
C GLU A 67 -4.36 14.08 -4.77
N TYR A 68 -3.33 13.26 -4.52
CA TYR A 68 -3.16 11.97 -5.17
C TYR A 68 -4.37 11.04 -4.98
N PHE A 69 -4.85 10.88 -3.74
CA PHE A 69 -6.02 10.04 -3.48
C PHE A 69 -7.31 10.60 -4.10
N LEU A 70 -7.48 11.92 -4.13
CA LEU A 70 -8.62 12.55 -4.80
C LEU A 70 -8.56 12.36 -6.31
N ALA A 71 -7.40 12.49 -6.92
CA ALA A 71 -7.20 12.23 -8.35
C ALA A 71 -7.49 10.77 -8.71
N ALA A 72 -6.98 9.82 -7.94
CA ALA A 72 -7.26 8.39 -8.12
C ALA A 72 -8.77 8.10 -8.04
N ARG A 73 -9.48 8.68 -7.06
CA ARG A 73 -10.93 8.55 -6.93
C ARG A 73 -11.69 9.10 -8.14
N ARG A 74 -11.29 10.27 -8.66
CA ARG A 74 -11.91 10.88 -9.87
C ARG A 74 -11.75 9.99 -11.10
N GLN A 75 -10.66 9.22 -11.16
CA GLN A 75 -10.40 8.26 -12.24
C GLN A 75 -11.10 6.91 -12.04
N GLY A 76 -11.98 6.79 -11.02
CA GLY A 76 -12.71 5.57 -10.72
C GLY A 76 -11.87 4.48 -10.04
N GLU A 77 -10.66 4.82 -9.57
CA GLU A 77 -9.84 3.88 -8.80
C GLU A 77 -10.48 3.58 -7.44
N THR A 78 -10.56 2.32 -7.11
CA THR A 78 -11.03 1.91 -5.79
C THR A 78 -9.83 1.64 -4.88
N LEU A 79 -9.88 2.19 -3.67
CA LEU A 79 -8.86 1.95 -2.64
C LEU A 79 -8.78 0.48 -2.20
N ASN A 80 -9.77 -0.34 -2.56
CA ASN A 80 -9.87 -1.74 -2.15
C ASN A 80 -9.31 -2.72 -3.19
N LYS A 81 -9.34 -2.34 -4.47
CA LYS A 81 -8.84 -3.17 -5.59
C LYS A 81 -8.03 -2.28 -6.52
N PRO A 82 -6.78 -1.99 -6.19
CA PRO A 82 -5.92 -1.23 -7.10
C PRO A 82 -5.73 -2.03 -8.40
N ARG A 83 -5.78 -1.35 -9.54
CA ARG A 83 -5.50 -1.97 -10.85
C ARG A 83 -4.01 -2.32 -10.99
N ILE A 84 -3.15 -1.54 -10.34
CA ILE A 84 -1.71 -1.75 -10.35
C ILE A 84 -1.24 -1.99 -8.91
N LEU A 85 -0.53 -3.08 -8.70
CA LEU A 85 0.12 -3.41 -7.45
C LEU A 85 1.63 -3.31 -7.61
N ILE A 86 2.28 -2.44 -6.83
CA ILE A 86 3.74 -2.34 -6.78
C ILE A 86 4.22 -3.06 -5.53
N ASN A 87 5.13 -4.01 -5.71
CA ASN A 87 5.66 -4.79 -4.60
C ASN A 87 7.10 -5.24 -4.89
N THR A 88 7.77 -5.80 -3.89
CA THR A 88 9.04 -6.51 -4.10
C THR A 88 8.77 -7.93 -4.59
N ILE A 89 9.74 -8.54 -5.27
CA ILE A 89 9.64 -9.95 -5.71
C ILE A 89 9.35 -10.88 -4.53
N HIS A 90 10.01 -10.67 -3.40
CA HIS A 90 9.75 -11.43 -2.18
C HIS A 90 8.33 -11.23 -1.62
N GLY A 91 7.80 -10.03 -1.75
CA GLY A 91 6.46 -9.69 -1.25
C GLY A 91 5.32 -10.28 -2.08
N VAL A 92 5.57 -10.70 -3.32
CA VAL A 92 4.58 -11.35 -4.19
C VAL A 92 4.71 -12.87 -4.23
N LYS A 93 5.54 -13.47 -3.39
CA LYS A 93 5.67 -14.92 -3.32
C LYS A 93 4.31 -15.58 -3.07
N GLY A 94 3.91 -16.51 -3.95
CA GLY A 94 2.60 -17.17 -3.90
C GLY A 94 1.44 -16.37 -4.52
N GLY A 95 1.67 -15.10 -4.92
CA GLY A 95 0.70 -14.32 -5.69
C GLY A 95 0.89 -14.52 -7.20
N GLU A 96 -0.14 -14.19 -7.97
CA GLU A 96 -0.15 -14.20 -9.44
C GLU A 96 -0.89 -12.98 -9.96
N ALA A 97 -0.57 -12.54 -11.16
CA ALA A 97 -1.26 -11.48 -11.89
C ALA A 97 -1.33 -11.82 -13.37
N ASP A 98 -2.32 -11.28 -14.08
CA ASP A 98 -2.46 -11.51 -15.52
C ASP A 98 -1.26 -10.90 -16.26
N HIS A 99 -0.86 -9.69 -15.90
CA HIS A 99 0.27 -8.97 -16.47
C HIS A 99 1.27 -8.60 -15.38
N VAL A 100 2.55 -8.83 -15.60
CA VAL A 100 3.64 -8.50 -14.68
C VAL A 100 4.69 -7.66 -15.38
N ALA A 101 5.02 -6.50 -14.79
CA ALA A 101 6.16 -5.69 -15.18
C ALA A 101 7.29 -5.88 -14.17
N ILE A 102 8.48 -6.25 -14.64
CA ILE A 102 9.66 -6.52 -13.81
C ILE A 102 10.69 -5.44 -14.07
N MET A 103 11.07 -4.72 -13.04
CA MET A 103 12.22 -3.81 -13.06
C MET A 103 13.48 -4.61 -12.74
N THR A 104 14.49 -4.48 -13.59
CA THR A 104 15.75 -5.21 -13.41
C THR A 104 16.79 -4.44 -12.59
N ASP A 105 16.54 -3.15 -12.29
CA ASP A 105 17.40 -2.37 -11.41
C ASP A 105 17.53 -3.01 -10.03
N MET A 106 18.75 -3.04 -9.50
CA MET A 106 19.07 -3.63 -8.21
C MET A 106 19.61 -2.59 -7.24
N ALA A 107 19.32 -2.79 -5.96
CA ALA A 107 20.01 -2.06 -4.90
C ALA A 107 21.48 -2.51 -4.85
N ALA A 108 22.40 -1.62 -4.50
CA ALA A 108 23.85 -1.91 -4.44
C ALA A 108 24.19 -3.10 -3.52
N ARG A 109 23.39 -3.31 -2.47
CA ARG A 109 23.55 -4.48 -1.59
C ARG A 109 23.18 -5.78 -2.29
N SER A 110 22.04 -5.81 -3.00
CA SER A 110 21.58 -6.99 -3.73
C SER A 110 22.52 -7.33 -4.87
N HIS A 111 23.00 -6.33 -5.62
CA HIS A 111 23.97 -6.54 -6.69
C HIS A 111 25.28 -7.16 -6.17
N ARG A 112 25.85 -6.65 -5.07
CA ARG A 112 27.03 -7.26 -4.44
C ARG A 112 26.78 -8.67 -3.93
N TYR A 113 25.57 -8.96 -3.44
CA TYR A 113 25.21 -10.32 -3.03
C TYR A 113 25.14 -11.25 -4.22
N MET A 114 24.58 -10.82 -5.34
CA MET A 114 24.52 -11.56 -6.60
C MET A 114 25.91 -11.92 -7.13
N GLU A 115 26.90 -11.02 -7.00
CA GLU A 115 28.28 -11.29 -7.42
C GLU A 115 28.90 -12.47 -6.63
N MET A 116 28.48 -12.67 -5.37
CA MET A 116 28.95 -13.75 -4.52
C MET A 116 28.08 -15.02 -4.63
N PHE A 117 26.78 -14.87 -4.82
CA PHE A 117 25.78 -15.93 -4.81
C PHE A 117 24.76 -15.75 -5.95
N PRO A 118 25.19 -15.92 -7.22
CA PRO A 118 24.34 -15.65 -8.38
C PRO A 118 23.09 -16.54 -8.43
N ASP A 119 23.20 -17.80 -8.02
CA ASP A 119 22.09 -18.76 -8.05
C ASP A 119 20.90 -18.32 -7.20
N ASP A 120 21.14 -17.62 -6.10
CA ASP A 120 20.06 -17.13 -5.22
C ASP A 120 19.27 -16.03 -5.91
N GLU A 121 19.92 -15.07 -6.57
CA GLU A 121 19.26 -14.03 -7.33
C GLU A 121 18.58 -14.58 -8.60
N HIS A 122 19.17 -15.56 -9.27
CA HIS A 122 18.51 -16.26 -10.38
C HIS A 122 17.19 -16.89 -9.93
N ARG A 123 17.15 -17.51 -8.76
CA ARG A 123 15.90 -18.05 -8.18
C ARG A 123 14.87 -16.96 -7.88
N VAL A 124 15.33 -15.80 -7.37
CA VAL A 124 14.45 -14.66 -7.09
C VAL A 124 13.80 -14.15 -8.39
N PHE A 125 14.59 -13.93 -9.44
CA PHE A 125 14.06 -13.50 -10.74
C PHE A 125 13.20 -14.57 -11.41
N TYR A 126 13.56 -15.85 -11.30
CA TYR A 126 12.70 -16.96 -11.75
C TYR A 126 11.31 -16.89 -11.07
N VAL A 127 11.27 -16.66 -9.76
CA VAL A 127 9.99 -16.47 -9.07
C VAL A 127 9.21 -15.29 -9.63
N ALA A 128 9.86 -14.16 -9.92
CA ALA A 128 9.20 -12.99 -10.50
C ALA A 128 8.58 -13.30 -11.86
N LEU A 129 9.35 -13.97 -12.75
CA LEU A 129 8.91 -14.35 -14.09
C LEU A 129 7.71 -15.30 -14.06
N THR A 130 7.67 -16.22 -13.10
CA THR A 130 6.57 -17.19 -12.95
C THR A 130 5.31 -16.62 -12.29
N ARG A 131 5.25 -15.31 -12.01
CA ARG A 131 4.05 -14.68 -11.42
C ARG A 131 3.04 -14.23 -12.46
N ALA A 132 3.43 -14.12 -13.72
CA ALA A 132 2.55 -13.70 -14.81
C ALA A 132 1.73 -14.89 -15.36
N LYS A 133 0.44 -14.64 -15.57
CA LYS A 133 -0.46 -15.60 -16.24
C LYS A 133 -0.51 -15.40 -17.76
N GLU A 134 -0.51 -14.14 -18.20
CA GLU A 134 -0.71 -13.78 -19.60
C GLU A 134 0.51 -13.13 -20.23
N SER A 135 1.11 -12.12 -19.56
CA SER A 135 2.25 -11.42 -20.15
C SER A 135 3.27 -10.92 -19.11
N ILE A 136 4.52 -10.89 -19.55
CA ILE A 136 5.65 -10.33 -18.81
C ILE A 136 6.22 -9.17 -19.60
N HIS A 137 6.47 -8.06 -18.93
CA HIS A 137 7.15 -6.89 -19.45
C HIS A 137 8.43 -6.66 -18.67
N ILE A 138 9.57 -6.82 -19.31
CA ILE A 138 10.87 -6.51 -18.74
C ILE A 138 11.13 -5.03 -18.96
N ILE A 139 11.29 -4.28 -17.87
CA ILE A 139 11.61 -2.86 -17.91
C ILE A 139 13.12 -2.69 -17.95
N SER A 140 13.60 -2.01 -18.99
CA SER A 140 15.02 -1.70 -19.14
C SER A 140 15.57 -0.98 -17.92
N PRO A 141 16.77 -1.36 -17.44
CA PRO A 141 17.35 -0.75 -16.26
C PRO A 141 17.69 0.73 -16.50
N ASN A 142 17.51 1.55 -15.48
CA ASN A 142 17.91 2.95 -15.46
C ASN A 142 19.25 3.17 -14.72
N SER A 143 19.74 2.16 -14.04
CA SER A 143 21.03 2.18 -13.32
C SER A 143 22.04 1.24 -13.95
N ARG A 144 23.31 1.34 -13.49
CA ARG A 144 24.38 0.39 -13.87
C ARG A 144 24.36 -0.90 -13.04
N LEU A 145 23.54 -0.94 -12.00
CA LEU A 145 23.38 -2.08 -11.12
C LEU A 145 22.05 -2.75 -11.46
N PHE A 146 22.10 -3.78 -12.27
CA PHE A 146 20.90 -4.47 -12.74
C PHE A 146 21.14 -5.97 -12.89
N TYR A 147 20.04 -6.71 -12.94
CA TYR A 147 20.05 -8.13 -13.27
C TYR A 147 19.86 -8.28 -14.79
N GLU A 148 20.73 -9.03 -15.40
CA GLU A 148 20.65 -9.37 -16.83
C GLU A 148 19.78 -10.61 -17.00
N ILE A 149 18.67 -10.46 -17.76
CA ILE A 149 17.72 -11.54 -18.06
C ILE A 149 18.04 -12.12 -19.43
#